data_37690293e4b3fad6e2d1514c43cff326
#
_entry.id   37690293e4b3fad6e2d1514c43cff326
#
_cell.length_a   1.000
_cell.length_b   1.000
_cell.length_c   1.000
_cell.angle_alpha   90.00
_cell.angle_beta   90.00
_cell.angle_gamma   90.00
#
_symmetry.space_group_name_H-M   'P 1'
#
loop_
_entity.id
_entity.type
_entity.pdbx_description
1 polymer ?
#
loop_
_entity_poly.entity_id
_entity_poly.type
_entity_poly.pdbx_seq_one_letter_code
_entity_poly.pdbx_strand_id
1 'polypeptide(L)'
;METAESEPRSGRTAKVVALFENEAPRVHALARRICSGRDADDLVQDTFLNAFRAIDQLEDPDNPRPWLFAIAHRACQRMRRLRAGEPRHLDSFEELLPQPEATLPDLPSLHRDPHNDRLRAEARELVEQGIAELPEDFRIPMLLADIAELKLAEIAAILGLPVATVKTRIHRARLKLREILARGLPQRPAAPPAHGDHTRDICLDLLRARLAAFDQGVAFPYSSTALCERCQAVFSTLDLAAEVCGSLDRETMPPELRERLLAAAGA
;
A
#
# COMPACT_ATOMS: atom_id res chain seq x y z
N MET A 1 19.67 16.25 37.77
CA MET A 1 20.49 15.36 36.88
C MET A 1 19.98 13.97 37.15
N GLU A 2 18.89 13.64 36.44
CA GLU A 2 18.14 12.38 36.58
C GLU A 2 18.82 11.36 35.70
N THR A 3 19.41 10.34 36.32
CA THR A 3 20.05 9.22 35.62
C THR A 3 18.93 8.39 34.99
N ALA A 4 18.81 8.42 33.65
CA ALA A 4 17.99 7.50 32.93
C ALA A 4 18.47 6.08 33.24
N GLU A 5 17.70 5.34 34.04
CA GLU A 5 17.89 3.92 34.28
C GLU A 5 17.69 3.20 32.94
N SER A 6 18.78 2.68 32.39
CA SER A 6 18.72 1.83 31.18
C SER A 6 17.95 0.55 31.54
N GLU A 7 16.80 0.33 30.89
CA GLU A 7 16.05 -0.93 31.01
C GLU A 7 16.96 -2.15 30.84
N PRO A 8 16.77 -3.23 31.63
CA PRO A 8 17.58 -4.44 31.51
C PRO A 8 17.44 -5.04 30.09
N ARG A 9 18.54 -5.56 29.55
CA ARG A 9 18.61 -6.15 28.18
C ARG A 9 17.43 -7.09 27.85
N SER A 10 16.95 -7.84 28.85
CA SER A 10 15.80 -8.75 28.73
C SER A 10 14.51 -8.02 28.36
N GLY A 11 14.22 -6.85 28.90
CA GLY A 11 13.02 -6.07 28.56
C GLY A 11 13.09 -5.46 27.16
N ARG A 12 14.27 -5.01 26.73
CA ARG A 12 14.49 -4.52 25.35
C ARG A 12 14.28 -5.61 24.31
N THR A 13 14.86 -6.80 24.56
CA THR A 13 14.71 -7.95 23.65
C THR A 13 13.23 -8.34 23.52
N ALA A 14 12.49 -8.42 24.62
CA ALA A 14 11.06 -8.77 24.58
C ALA A 14 10.22 -7.75 23.77
N LYS A 15 10.49 -6.45 23.93
CA LYS A 15 9.79 -5.40 23.14
C LYS A 15 10.06 -5.55 21.63
N VAL A 16 11.31 -5.79 21.25
CA VAL A 16 11.68 -5.94 19.82
C VAL A 16 11.14 -7.23 19.24
N VAL A 17 11.14 -8.33 19.99
CA VAL A 17 10.54 -9.60 19.54
C VAL A 17 9.03 -9.43 19.30
N ALA A 18 8.32 -8.79 20.22
CA ALA A 18 6.89 -8.51 20.04
C ALA A 18 6.63 -7.60 18.81
N LEU A 19 7.43 -6.54 18.63
CA LEU A 19 7.36 -5.69 17.45
C LEU A 19 7.64 -6.46 16.17
N PHE A 20 8.66 -7.31 16.18
CA PHE A 20 9.00 -8.16 15.06
C PHE A 20 7.84 -9.11 14.71
N GLU A 21 7.29 -9.84 15.66
CA GLU A 21 6.20 -10.79 15.38
C GLU A 21 4.96 -10.13 14.81
N ASN A 22 4.66 -8.91 15.22
CA ASN A 22 3.49 -8.16 14.77
C ASN A 22 3.69 -7.46 13.41
N GLU A 23 4.88 -6.92 13.14
CA GLU A 23 5.10 -6.02 12.01
C GLU A 23 6.03 -6.59 10.92
N ALA A 24 6.75 -7.69 11.19
CA ALA A 24 7.69 -8.25 10.23
C ALA A 24 7.04 -8.68 8.89
N PRO A 25 5.82 -9.24 8.86
CA PRO A 25 5.15 -9.54 7.59
C PRO A 25 4.95 -8.29 6.73
N ARG A 26 4.55 -7.16 7.33
CA ARG A 26 4.36 -5.89 6.61
C ARG A 26 5.68 -5.30 6.12
N VAL A 27 6.71 -5.30 6.97
CA VAL A 27 8.05 -4.82 6.59
C VAL A 27 8.60 -5.67 5.44
N HIS A 28 8.43 -6.99 5.49
CA HIS A 28 8.86 -7.90 4.43
C HIS A 28 8.07 -7.68 3.13
N ALA A 29 6.73 -7.54 3.22
CA ALA A 29 5.88 -7.25 2.07
C ALA A 29 6.27 -5.92 1.38
N LEU A 30 6.57 -4.88 2.17
CA LEU A 30 7.08 -3.61 1.67
C LEU A 30 8.46 -3.79 1.02
N ALA A 31 9.40 -4.46 1.70
CA ALA A 31 10.77 -4.65 1.24
C ALA A 31 10.81 -5.35 -0.13
N ARG A 32 10.03 -6.41 -0.33
CA ARG A 32 9.95 -7.14 -1.61
C ARG A 32 9.48 -6.28 -2.79
N ARG A 33 8.70 -5.24 -2.54
CA ARG A 33 8.15 -4.36 -3.57
C ARG A 33 9.00 -3.11 -3.82
N ILE A 34 9.83 -2.75 -2.87
CA ILE A 34 10.81 -1.65 -3.02
C ILE A 34 12.14 -2.18 -3.53
N CYS A 35 12.60 -3.30 -2.98
CA CYS A 35 13.88 -3.94 -3.32
C CYS A 35 13.66 -5.19 -4.18
N SER A 36 14.73 -5.76 -4.73
CA SER A 36 14.68 -7.01 -5.49
C SER A 36 15.49 -8.11 -4.82
N GLY A 37 14.93 -9.32 -4.76
CA GLY A 37 15.65 -10.52 -4.32
C GLY A 37 16.24 -10.39 -2.93
N ARG A 38 17.56 -10.66 -2.81
CA ARG A 38 18.29 -10.64 -1.53
C ARG A 38 18.29 -9.30 -0.83
N ASP A 39 18.20 -8.20 -1.58
CA ASP A 39 18.16 -6.84 -1.01
C ASP A 39 16.92 -6.64 -0.13
N ALA A 40 15.82 -7.36 -0.40
CA ALA A 40 14.62 -7.30 0.44
C ALA A 40 14.86 -7.93 1.82
N ASP A 41 15.50 -9.09 1.87
CA ASP A 41 15.85 -9.77 3.13
C ASP A 41 16.82 -8.92 3.96
N ASP A 42 17.82 -8.33 3.29
CA ASP A 42 18.80 -7.45 3.93
C ASP A 42 18.13 -6.18 4.46
N LEU A 43 17.16 -5.61 3.74
CA LEU A 43 16.37 -4.47 4.22
C LEU A 43 15.57 -4.81 5.48
N VAL A 44 14.92 -5.98 5.51
CA VAL A 44 14.20 -6.45 6.70
C VAL A 44 15.16 -6.60 7.88
N GLN A 45 16.29 -7.27 7.65
CA GLN A 45 17.32 -7.49 8.68
C GLN A 45 17.84 -6.16 9.22
N ASP A 46 18.26 -5.24 8.36
CA ASP A 46 18.76 -3.92 8.75
C ASP A 46 17.72 -3.12 9.52
N THR A 47 16.43 -3.22 9.11
CA THR A 47 15.33 -2.53 9.80
C THR A 47 15.22 -2.99 11.25
N PHE A 48 15.15 -4.29 11.50
CA PHE A 48 15.00 -4.81 12.87
C PHE A 48 16.25 -4.69 13.72
N LEU A 49 17.46 -4.81 13.14
CA LEU A 49 18.69 -4.53 13.86
C LEU A 49 18.80 -3.07 14.31
N ASN A 50 18.39 -2.13 13.46
CA ASN A 50 18.36 -0.71 13.83
C ASN A 50 17.23 -0.42 14.81
N ALA A 51 16.07 -1.07 14.69
CA ALA A 51 14.97 -0.97 15.67
C ALA A 51 15.44 -1.48 17.04
N PHE A 52 16.14 -2.61 17.11
CA PHE A 52 16.74 -3.11 18.36
C PHE A 52 17.69 -2.10 19.00
N ARG A 53 18.55 -1.46 18.21
CA ARG A 53 19.51 -0.46 18.72
C ARG A 53 18.85 0.82 19.22
N ALA A 54 17.69 1.18 18.63
CA ALA A 54 17.02 2.45 18.84
C ALA A 54 15.67 2.31 19.59
N ILE A 55 15.37 1.15 20.19
CA ILE A 55 14.05 0.87 20.81
C ILE A 55 13.72 1.85 21.93
N ASP A 56 14.74 2.38 22.62
CA ASP A 56 14.56 3.39 23.69
C ASP A 56 14.10 4.76 23.15
N GLN A 57 14.16 4.96 21.83
CA GLN A 57 13.68 6.16 21.12
C GLN A 57 12.22 6.01 20.65
N LEU A 58 11.58 4.89 20.92
CA LEU A 58 10.18 4.67 20.59
C LEU A 58 9.30 5.48 21.56
N GLU A 59 8.79 6.62 21.11
CA GLU A 59 7.97 7.54 21.89
C GLU A 59 6.56 7.01 22.13
N ASP A 60 5.97 6.33 21.16
CA ASP A 60 4.61 5.77 21.21
C ASP A 60 4.65 4.24 21.05
N PRO A 61 4.73 3.47 22.17
CA PRO A 61 4.71 2.02 22.13
C PRO A 61 3.39 1.41 21.61
N ASP A 62 2.28 2.13 21.70
CA ASP A 62 0.97 1.69 21.26
C ASP A 62 0.81 1.84 19.72
N ASN A 63 1.59 2.74 19.10
CA ASN A 63 1.64 2.93 17.66
C ASN A 63 3.09 2.91 17.12
N PRO A 64 3.78 1.78 17.14
CA PRO A 64 5.20 1.69 16.76
C PRO A 64 5.44 1.75 15.24
N ARG A 65 4.40 1.59 14.43
CA ARG A 65 4.51 1.50 12.96
C ARG A 65 5.20 2.69 12.32
N PRO A 66 4.78 3.96 12.55
CA PRO A 66 5.42 5.11 11.92
C PRO A 66 6.93 5.17 12.19
N TRP A 67 7.32 4.88 13.43
CA TRP A 67 8.72 4.83 13.83
C TRP A 67 9.48 3.70 13.13
N LEU A 68 8.93 2.48 13.11
CA LEU A 68 9.55 1.33 12.46
C LEU A 68 9.71 1.53 10.95
N PHE A 69 8.67 2.04 10.28
CA PHE A 69 8.71 2.30 8.85
C PHE A 69 9.60 3.50 8.48
N ALA A 70 9.82 4.45 9.38
CA ALA A 70 10.86 5.47 9.22
C ALA A 70 12.28 4.85 9.25
N ILE A 71 12.51 3.84 10.08
CA ILE A 71 13.77 3.08 10.08
C ILE A 71 13.92 2.31 8.75
N ALA A 72 12.87 1.59 8.33
CA ALA A 72 12.86 0.85 7.07
C ALA A 72 13.13 1.75 5.86
N HIS A 73 12.48 2.90 5.80
CA HIS A 73 12.69 3.88 4.73
C HIS A 73 14.14 4.39 4.68
N ARG A 74 14.71 4.75 5.84
CA ARG A 74 16.12 5.16 5.93
C ARG A 74 17.08 4.05 5.54
N ALA A 75 16.81 2.80 5.92
CA ALA A 75 17.60 1.65 5.49
C ALA A 75 17.52 1.46 3.97
N CYS A 76 16.32 1.52 3.40
CA CYS A 76 16.10 1.47 1.96
C CYS A 76 16.90 2.55 1.21
N GLN A 77 16.87 3.80 1.68
CA GLN A 77 17.63 4.89 1.06
C GLN A 77 19.14 4.63 1.05
N ARG A 78 19.69 3.99 2.10
CA ARG A 78 21.13 3.64 2.16
C ARG A 78 21.50 2.50 1.21
N MET A 79 20.60 1.53 1.04
CA MET A 79 20.83 0.36 0.17
C MET A 79 20.59 0.68 -1.30
N ARG A 80 20.08 1.87 -1.60
CA ARG A 80 19.53 2.25 -2.88
C ARG A 80 20.57 2.25 -3.99
N ARG A 81 20.48 1.26 -4.88
CA ARG A 81 21.00 1.33 -6.23
C ARG A 81 19.83 1.59 -7.17
N LEU A 82 19.92 2.64 -7.97
CA LEU A 82 18.90 2.92 -9.00
C LEU A 82 18.69 1.66 -9.84
N ARG A 83 17.45 1.18 -9.86
CA ARG A 83 17.09 0.06 -10.74
C ARG A 83 17.22 0.53 -12.19
N ALA A 84 17.99 -0.21 -13.00
CA ALA A 84 18.04 0.06 -14.42
C ALA A 84 16.64 -0.12 -15.04
N GLY A 85 16.14 0.91 -15.77
CA GLY A 85 14.84 0.88 -16.42
C GLY A 85 13.66 1.28 -15.52
N GLU A 86 13.87 1.76 -14.31
CA GLU A 86 12.78 2.24 -13.46
C GLU A 86 12.07 3.46 -14.07
N PRO A 87 10.72 3.45 -14.15
CA PRO A 87 9.97 4.60 -14.64
C PRO A 87 10.21 5.82 -13.76
N ARG A 88 10.46 6.98 -14.38
CA ARG A 88 10.71 8.23 -13.64
C ARG A 88 9.48 9.12 -13.53
N HIS A 89 8.48 8.88 -14.37
CA HIS A 89 7.28 9.71 -14.47
C HIS A 89 6.04 8.83 -14.40
N LEU A 90 5.01 9.37 -13.80
CA LEU A 90 3.66 8.83 -13.85
C LEU A 90 2.76 9.88 -14.48
N ASP A 91 1.80 9.41 -15.29
CA ASP A 91 0.80 10.24 -15.95
C ASP A 91 0.14 11.23 -14.95
N SER A 92 -0.29 12.38 -15.42
CA SER A 92 -0.96 13.38 -14.56
C SER A 92 -2.25 12.82 -13.97
N PHE A 93 -2.78 13.47 -12.94
CA PHE A 93 -4.06 13.05 -12.36
C PHE A 93 -5.18 13.06 -13.40
N GLU A 94 -5.19 14.06 -14.29
CA GLU A 94 -6.17 14.24 -15.36
C GLU A 94 -6.09 13.13 -16.41
N GLU A 95 -4.88 12.66 -16.75
CA GLU A 95 -4.65 11.56 -17.69
C GLU A 95 -5.04 10.20 -17.11
N LEU A 96 -4.86 10.02 -15.80
CA LEU A 96 -5.25 8.80 -15.08
C LEU A 96 -6.75 8.72 -14.77
N LEU A 97 -7.51 9.80 -14.99
CA LEU A 97 -8.95 9.77 -14.79
C LEU A 97 -9.61 8.82 -15.78
N PRO A 98 -10.56 8.00 -15.31
CA PRO A 98 -11.29 7.09 -16.18
C PRO A 98 -11.95 7.84 -17.33
N GLN A 99 -11.63 7.41 -18.55
CA GLN A 99 -12.29 7.91 -19.75
C GLN A 99 -13.61 7.15 -19.99
N PRO A 100 -14.54 7.70 -20.78
CA PRO A 100 -15.73 6.98 -21.22
C PRO A 100 -15.27 5.77 -22.09
N GLU A 101 -15.33 4.59 -21.52
CA GLU A 101 -14.91 3.35 -22.18
C GLU A 101 -16.14 2.63 -22.75
N ALA A 102 -15.97 1.95 -23.89
CA ALA A 102 -17.02 1.13 -24.48
C ALA A 102 -17.22 -0.21 -23.74
N THR A 103 -16.25 -0.59 -22.92
CA THR A 103 -16.26 -1.80 -22.11
C THR A 103 -15.93 -1.47 -20.66
N LEU A 104 -16.44 -2.27 -19.74
CA LEU A 104 -16.19 -2.17 -18.30
C LEU A 104 -15.63 -3.50 -17.78
N PRO A 105 -14.79 -3.50 -16.74
CA PRO A 105 -14.37 -4.73 -16.09
C PRO A 105 -15.57 -5.54 -15.61
N ASP A 106 -15.56 -6.84 -15.92
CA ASP A 106 -16.58 -7.79 -15.43
C ASP A 106 -16.17 -8.29 -14.04
N LEU A 107 -16.61 -7.57 -13.01
CA LEU A 107 -16.36 -7.90 -11.63
C LEU A 107 -17.61 -8.55 -11.04
N PRO A 108 -17.66 -9.88 -10.90
CA PRO A 108 -18.72 -10.54 -10.15
C PRO A 108 -18.72 -10.02 -8.70
N SER A 109 -19.89 -10.00 -8.07
CA SER A 109 -20.00 -9.56 -6.67
C SER A 109 -18.99 -10.33 -5.80
N LEU A 110 -18.22 -9.63 -4.97
CA LEU A 110 -17.10 -10.17 -4.18
C LEU A 110 -17.52 -11.13 -3.04
N HIS A 111 -18.61 -11.88 -3.20
CA HIS A 111 -18.98 -12.95 -2.27
C HIS A 111 -18.04 -14.15 -2.43
N ARG A 112 -17.79 -14.88 -1.34
CA ARG A 112 -16.92 -16.08 -1.31
C ARG A 112 -17.48 -17.17 -2.24
N ASP A 113 -16.96 -17.19 -3.47
CA ASP A 113 -17.20 -18.19 -4.48
C ASP A 113 -15.83 -18.65 -5.02
N PRO A 114 -15.57 -19.93 -5.28
CA PRO A 114 -14.33 -20.43 -5.89
C PRO A 114 -13.96 -19.73 -7.21
N HIS A 115 -14.94 -19.26 -7.98
CA HIS A 115 -14.70 -18.45 -9.17
C HIS A 115 -14.05 -17.10 -8.82
N ASN A 116 -14.38 -16.53 -7.68
CA ASN A 116 -13.79 -15.28 -7.20
C ASN A 116 -12.34 -15.45 -6.71
N ASP A 117 -11.96 -16.64 -6.25
CA ASP A 117 -10.57 -16.89 -5.82
C ASP A 117 -9.61 -16.86 -7.00
N ARG A 118 -10.02 -17.36 -8.18
CA ARG A 118 -9.24 -17.24 -9.41
C ARG A 118 -9.13 -15.78 -9.87
N LEU A 119 -10.22 -15.04 -9.87
CA LEU A 119 -10.22 -13.62 -10.21
C LEU A 119 -9.33 -12.80 -9.28
N ARG A 120 -9.35 -13.13 -7.98
CA ARG A 120 -8.46 -12.50 -7.01
C ARG A 120 -6.98 -12.82 -7.26
N ALA A 121 -6.67 -14.06 -7.63
CA ALA A 121 -5.31 -14.44 -8.01
C ALA A 121 -4.82 -13.67 -9.25
N GLU A 122 -5.66 -13.59 -10.29
CA GLU A 122 -5.37 -12.80 -11.49
C GLU A 122 -5.23 -11.30 -11.16
N ALA A 123 -6.12 -10.75 -10.33
CA ALA A 123 -6.03 -9.37 -9.86
C ALA A 123 -4.75 -9.11 -9.04
N ARG A 124 -4.33 -10.09 -8.23
CA ARG A 124 -3.08 -10.01 -7.47
C ARG A 124 -1.86 -9.90 -8.38
N GLU A 125 -1.79 -10.73 -9.41
CA GLU A 125 -0.69 -10.67 -10.39
C GLU A 125 -0.65 -9.32 -11.10
N LEU A 126 -1.81 -8.79 -11.51
CA LEU A 126 -1.92 -7.48 -12.14
C LEU A 126 -1.52 -6.34 -11.20
N VAL A 127 -1.91 -6.41 -9.92
CA VAL A 127 -1.51 -5.42 -8.90
C VAL A 127 0.00 -5.47 -8.66
N GLU A 128 0.60 -6.65 -8.52
CA GLU A 128 2.04 -6.81 -8.34
C GLU A 128 2.82 -6.23 -9.54
N GLN A 129 2.38 -6.52 -10.77
CA GLN A 129 2.95 -5.94 -11.99
C GLN A 129 2.81 -4.42 -11.97
N GLY A 130 1.60 -3.92 -11.64
CA GLY A 130 1.33 -2.51 -11.57
C GLY A 130 2.18 -1.78 -10.51
N ILE A 131 2.38 -2.38 -9.35
CA ILE A 131 3.28 -1.84 -8.32
C ILE A 131 4.72 -1.74 -8.85
N ALA A 132 5.18 -2.74 -9.61
CA ALA A 132 6.52 -2.72 -10.21
C ALA A 132 6.68 -1.63 -11.29
N GLU A 133 5.60 -1.30 -12.00
CA GLU A 133 5.56 -0.23 -13.02
C GLU A 133 5.48 1.19 -12.42
N LEU A 134 5.08 1.33 -11.15
CA LEU A 134 5.01 2.65 -10.52
C LEU A 134 6.42 3.22 -10.31
N PRO A 135 6.64 4.51 -10.65
CA PRO A 135 7.84 5.21 -10.21
C PRO A 135 7.93 5.21 -8.69
N GLU A 136 9.16 5.15 -8.16
CA GLU A 136 9.39 5.05 -6.72
C GLU A 136 8.70 6.14 -5.90
N ASP A 137 8.70 7.37 -6.41
CA ASP A 137 8.05 8.54 -5.80
C ASP A 137 6.54 8.37 -5.57
N PHE A 138 5.90 7.45 -6.28
CA PHE A 138 4.48 7.11 -6.17
C PHE A 138 4.29 5.76 -5.46
N ARG A 139 5.17 4.81 -5.74
CA ARG A 139 5.15 3.47 -5.19
C ARG A 139 5.32 3.47 -3.68
N ILE A 140 6.37 4.13 -3.15
CA ILE A 140 6.65 4.14 -1.72
C ILE A 140 5.50 4.75 -0.90
N PRO A 141 4.99 5.96 -1.17
CA PRO A 141 3.87 6.51 -0.42
C PRO A 141 2.63 5.61 -0.43
N MET A 142 2.32 5.00 -1.57
CA MET A 142 1.18 4.09 -1.69
C MET A 142 1.38 2.81 -0.86
N LEU A 143 2.56 2.20 -0.91
CA LEU A 143 2.85 1.00 -0.12
C LEU A 143 2.80 1.29 1.39
N LEU A 144 3.26 2.47 1.83
CA LEU A 144 3.15 2.91 3.21
C LEU A 144 1.69 3.12 3.65
N ALA A 145 0.83 3.59 2.74
CA ALA A 145 -0.59 3.76 3.03
C ALA A 145 -1.35 2.42 3.04
N ASP A 146 -1.16 1.59 2.00
CA ASP A 146 -2.05 0.47 1.70
C ASP A 146 -1.55 -0.87 2.30
N ILE A 147 -0.23 -1.01 2.57
CA ILE A 147 0.35 -2.20 3.22
C ILE A 147 0.70 -1.94 4.69
N ALA A 148 1.38 -0.80 4.98
CA ALA A 148 1.74 -0.45 6.34
C ALA A 148 0.60 0.23 7.11
N GLU A 149 -0.50 0.58 6.45
CA GLU A 149 -1.71 1.20 7.04
C GLU A 149 -1.41 2.52 7.77
N LEU A 150 -0.43 3.29 7.27
CA LEU A 150 -0.04 4.56 7.86
C LEU A 150 -0.95 5.70 7.41
N LYS A 151 -1.18 6.66 8.30
CA LYS A 151 -1.93 7.89 8.00
C LYS A 151 -1.10 8.84 7.15
N LEU A 152 -1.77 9.68 6.35
CA LEU A 152 -1.10 10.64 5.45
C LEU A 152 -0.06 11.52 6.17
N ALA A 153 -0.35 11.96 7.39
CA ALA A 153 0.57 12.78 8.18
C ALA A 153 1.82 12.01 8.61
N GLU A 154 1.68 10.73 8.96
CA GLU A 154 2.80 9.85 9.33
C GLU A 154 3.69 9.58 8.12
N ILE A 155 3.10 9.29 6.96
CA ILE A 155 3.82 9.12 5.69
C ILE A 155 4.56 10.40 5.30
N ALA A 156 3.92 11.56 5.45
CA ALA A 156 4.50 12.86 5.19
C ALA A 156 5.76 13.10 6.05
N ALA A 157 5.67 12.77 7.34
CA ALA A 157 6.79 12.88 8.27
C ALA A 157 7.94 11.92 7.90
N ILE A 158 7.64 10.66 7.53
CA ILE A 158 8.64 9.65 7.13
C ILE A 158 9.38 10.09 5.86
N LEU A 159 8.66 10.62 4.87
CA LEU A 159 9.20 10.97 3.56
C LEU A 159 9.78 12.39 3.51
N GLY A 160 9.54 13.22 4.51
CA GLY A 160 9.92 14.63 4.51
C GLY A 160 9.18 15.46 3.45
N LEU A 161 7.92 15.13 3.18
CA LEU A 161 7.10 15.75 2.13
C LEU A 161 5.86 16.44 2.72
N PRO A 162 5.31 17.47 2.05
CA PRO A 162 4.00 18.02 2.42
C PRO A 162 2.90 16.96 2.29
N VAL A 163 1.93 16.96 3.23
CA VAL A 163 0.78 16.02 3.23
C VAL A 163 0.01 16.06 1.90
N ALA A 164 -0.18 17.26 1.31
CA ALA A 164 -0.85 17.40 0.03
C ALA A 164 -0.11 16.69 -1.12
N THR A 165 1.23 16.70 -1.10
CA THR A 165 2.07 15.99 -2.07
C THR A 165 1.92 14.49 -1.90
N VAL A 166 1.99 13.98 -0.67
CA VAL A 166 1.79 12.57 -0.35
C VAL A 166 0.42 12.10 -0.83
N LYS A 167 -0.63 12.84 -0.49
CA LYS A 167 -2.01 12.57 -0.93
C LYS A 167 -2.11 12.45 -2.44
N THR A 168 -1.58 13.42 -3.17
CA THR A 168 -1.61 13.43 -4.65
C THR A 168 -0.86 12.23 -5.23
N ARG A 169 0.30 11.87 -4.67
CA ARG A 169 1.10 10.72 -5.11
C ARG A 169 0.35 9.41 -4.91
N ILE A 170 -0.26 9.21 -3.74
CA ILE A 170 -1.07 8.02 -3.44
C ILE A 170 -2.27 7.91 -4.37
N HIS A 171 -3.02 9.00 -4.57
CA HIS A 171 -4.18 9.01 -5.46
C HIS A 171 -3.81 8.63 -6.89
N ARG A 172 -2.72 9.20 -7.43
CA ARG A 172 -2.25 8.87 -8.79
C ARG A 172 -1.80 7.40 -8.89
N ALA A 173 -1.11 6.89 -7.88
CA ALA A 173 -0.70 5.48 -7.84
C ALA A 173 -1.93 4.55 -7.85
N ARG A 174 -2.93 4.81 -7.01
CA ARG A 174 -4.17 4.02 -6.96
C ARG A 174 -4.94 4.06 -8.29
N LEU A 175 -5.01 5.21 -8.94
CA LEU A 175 -5.64 5.34 -10.27
C LEU A 175 -4.87 4.54 -11.33
N LYS A 176 -3.53 4.54 -11.27
CA LYS A 176 -2.72 3.72 -12.20
C LYS A 176 -2.94 2.23 -12.00
N LEU A 177 -2.98 1.77 -10.75
CA LEU A 177 -3.32 0.36 -10.48
C LEU A 177 -4.74 0.01 -10.94
N ARG A 178 -5.70 0.89 -10.70
CA ARG A 178 -7.07 0.72 -11.23
C ARG A 178 -7.08 0.59 -12.74
N GLU A 179 -6.33 1.43 -13.45
CA GLU A 179 -6.22 1.38 -14.92
C GLU A 179 -5.66 0.05 -15.41
N ILE A 180 -4.60 -0.45 -14.77
CA ILE A 180 -3.99 -1.74 -15.09
C ILE A 180 -4.99 -2.88 -14.86
N LEU A 181 -5.66 -2.91 -13.71
CA LEU A 181 -6.70 -3.88 -13.41
C LEU A 181 -7.86 -3.81 -14.43
N ALA A 182 -8.33 -2.61 -14.73
CA ALA A 182 -9.43 -2.43 -15.67
C ALA A 182 -9.11 -2.97 -17.06
N ARG A 183 -7.85 -2.90 -17.50
CA ARG A 183 -7.41 -3.44 -18.79
C ARG A 183 -7.12 -4.94 -18.76
N GLY A 184 -6.60 -5.45 -17.65
CA GLY A 184 -6.16 -6.84 -17.53
C GLY A 184 -7.27 -7.82 -17.15
N LEU A 185 -8.33 -7.35 -16.51
CA LEU A 185 -9.46 -8.20 -16.12
C LEU A 185 -10.43 -8.46 -17.27
N PRO A 186 -11.27 -9.53 -17.21
CA PRO A 186 -12.31 -9.78 -18.18
C PRO A 186 -13.21 -8.57 -18.39
N GLN A 187 -13.62 -8.34 -19.63
CA GLN A 187 -14.40 -7.17 -20.03
C GLN A 187 -15.81 -7.57 -20.45
N ARG A 188 -16.79 -6.72 -20.12
CA ARG A 188 -18.16 -6.79 -20.68
C ARG A 188 -18.49 -5.49 -21.40
N PRO A 189 -19.42 -5.50 -22.38
CA PRO A 189 -19.91 -4.26 -22.97
C PRO A 189 -20.50 -3.34 -21.92
N ALA A 190 -20.17 -2.05 -21.95
CA ALA A 190 -20.84 -1.04 -21.16
C ALA A 190 -22.27 -0.89 -21.67
N ALA A 191 -23.26 -0.79 -20.79
CA ALA A 191 -24.60 -0.40 -21.17
C ALA A 191 -24.56 1.00 -21.80
N PRO A 192 -25.40 1.28 -22.82
CA PRO A 192 -25.53 2.64 -23.32
C PRO A 192 -25.96 3.55 -22.17
N PRO A 193 -25.45 4.80 -22.10
CA PRO A 193 -25.80 5.72 -21.02
C PRO A 193 -27.31 5.87 -20.92
N ALA A 194 -27.86 5.56 -19.74
CA ALA A 194 -29.26 5.78 -19.46
C ALA A 194 -29.56 7.28 -19.44
N HIS A 195 -30.76 7.67 -19.81
CA HIS A 195 -31.21 9.06 -19.63
C HIS A 195 -31.12 9.41 -18.13
N GLY A 196 -30.22 10.33 -17.79
CA GLY A 196 -29.94 10.72 -16.40
C GLY A 196 -28.59 10.30 -15.84
N ASP A 197 -27.69 9.72 -16.66
CA ASP A 197 -26.29 9.50 -16.26
C ASP A 197 -25.65 10.82 -15.81
N HIS A 198 -24.80 10.68 -14.76
CA HIS A 198 -24.08 11.82 -14.19
C HIS A 198 -23.25 12.54 -15.24
N THR A 199 -23.21 13.86 -15.16
CA THR A 199 -22.22 14.63 -15.89
C THR A 199 -20.82 14.24 -15.45
N ARG A 200 -19.81 14.47 -16.29
CA ARG A 200 -18.41 14.18 -15.98
C ARG A 200 -17.99 14.81 -14.64
N ASP A 201 -18.42 16.03 -14.36
CA ASP A 201 -18.07 16.73 -13.12
C ASP A 201 -18.59 16.00 -11.88
N ILE A 202 -19.83 15.54 -11.90
CA ILE A 202 -20.41 14.73 -10.80
C ILE A 202 -19.59 13.44 -10.61
N CYS A 203 -19.24 12.75 -11.70
CA CYS A 203 -18.42 11.53 -11.61
C CYS A 203 -17.04 11.82 -11.01
N LEU A 204 -16.41 12.95 -11.36
CA LEU A 204 -15.12 13.35 -10.81
C LEU A 204 -15.20 13.71 -9.32
N ASP A 205 -16.26 14.38 -8.90
CA ASP A 205 -16.47 14.71 -7.49
C ASP A 205 -16.73 13.46 -6.65
N LEU A 206 -17.49 12.50 -7.17
CA LEU A 206 -17.68 11.19 -6.55
C LEU A 206 -16.37 10.41 -6.46
N LEU A 207 -15.52 10.43 -7.49
CA LEU A 207 -14.20 9.80 -7.46
C LEU A 207 -13.28 10.46 -6.42
N ARG A 208 -13.25 11.78 -6.34
CA ARG A 208 -12.49 12.51 -5.32
C ARG A 208 -12.98 12.14 -3.91
N ALA A 209 -14.29 12.07 -3.72
CA ALA A 209 -14.89 11.65 -2.45
C ALA A 209 -14.53 10.20 -2.11
N ARG A 210 -14.48 9.28 -3.10
CA ARG A 210 -14.06 7.89 -2.88
C ARG A 210 -12.60 7.80 -2.45
N LEU A 211 -11.70 8.49 -3.13
CA LEU A 211 -10.29 8.54 -2.77
C LEU A 211 -10.08 9.17 -1.38
N ALA A 212 -10.83 10.20 -1.03
CA ALA A 212 -10.77 10.82 0.29
C ALA A 212 -11.27 9.86 1.40
N ALA A 213 -12.28 9.03 1.12
CA ALA A 213 -12.76 8.01 2.06
C ALA A 213 -11.66 6.95 2.34
N PHE A 214 -10.91 6.52 1.32
CA PHE A 214 -9.74 5.66 1.51
C PHE A 214 -8.67 6.30 2.40
N ASP A 215 -8.35 7.58 2.19
CA ASP A 215 -7.33 8.28 2.97
C ASP A 215 -7.69 8.40 4.45
N GLN A 216 -8.98 8.38 4.78
CA GLN A 216 -9.51 8.51 6.13
C GLN A 216 -9.85 7.15 6.77
N GLY A 217 -9.80 6.06 6.00
CA GLY A 217 -10.25 4.74 6.47
C GLY A 217 -11.74 4.68 6.81
N VAL A 218 -12.57 5.51 6.14
CA VAL A 218 -14.02 5.56 6.39
C VAL A 218 -14.81 5.00 5.23
N ALA A 219 -16.05 4.57 5.51
CA ALA A 219 -16.95 4.11 4.47
C ALA A 219 -17.28 5.25 3.49
N PHE A 220 -17.45 4.89 2.21
CA PHE A 220 -17.90 5.84 1.19
C PHE A 220 -19.32 6.32 1.50
N PRO A 221 -19.57 7.64 1.54
CA PRO A 221 -20.80 8.19 2.10
C PRO A 221 -22.04 8.08 1.19
N TYR A 222 -21.87 7.61 -0.05
CA TYR A 222 -22.98 7.53 -1.01
C TYR A 222 -23.37 6.07 -1.24
N SER A 223 -24.69 5.84 -1.43
CA SER A 223 -25.22 4.51 -1.76
C SER A 223 -24.87 4.10 -3.20
N SER A 224 -24.83 2.80 -3.46
CA SER A 224 -24.62 2.27 -4.82
C SER A 224 -25.70 2.75 -5.81
N THR A 225 -26.90 3.04 -5.34
CA THR A 225 -28.00 3.58 -6.17
C THR A 225 -27.77 5.02 -6.62
N ALA A 226 -26.88 5.75 -5.96
CA ALA A 226 -26.47 7.09 -6.37
C ALA A 226 -25.37 7.09 -7.43
N LEU A 227 -24.88 5.92 -7.85
CA LEU A 227 -23.77 5.76 -8.79
C LEU A 227 -24.28 5.27 -10.15
N CYS A 228 -23.85 5.91 -11.23
CA CYS A 228 -24.03 5.34 -12.57
C CYS A 228 -23.15 4.08 -12.74
N GLU A 229 -23.46 3.25 -13.72
CA GLU A 229 -22.75 1.98 -14.00
C GLU A 229 -21.23 2.16 -14.10
N ARG A 230 -20.79 3.24 -14.77
CA ARG A 230 -19.34 3.56 -14.91
C ARG A 230 -18.69 3.88 -13.57
N CYS A 231 -19.34 4.70 -12.74
CA CYS A 231 -18.83 4.99 -11.39
C CYS A 231 -18.76 3.72 -10.54
N GLN A 232 -19.77 2.85 -10.63
CA GLN A 232 -19.77 1.56 -9.93
C GLN A 232 -18.58 0.69 -10.37
N ALA A 233 -18.31 0.55 -11.68
CA ALA A 233 -17.20 -0.23 -12.20
C ALA A 233 -15.84 0.35 -11.78
N VAL A 234 -15.67 1.68 -11.83
CA VAL A 234 -14.45 2.37 -11.38
C VAL A 234 -14.22 2.12 -9.90
N PHE A 235 -15.24 2.26 -9.06
CA PHE A 235 -15.12 2.09 -7.61
C PHE A 235 -14.88 0.64 -7.23
N SER A 236 -15.59 -0.31 -7.85
CA SER A 236 -15.35 -1.75 -7.63
C SER A 236 -13.91 -2.15 -7.99
N THR A 237 -13.35 -1.56 -9.06
CA THR A 237 -11.96 -1.83 -9.46
C THR A 237 -10.95 -1.18 -8.47
N LEU A 238 -11.24 0.01 -7.95
CA LEU A 238 -10.44 0.64 -6.90
C LEU A 238 -10.50 -0.16 -5.60
N ASP A 239 -11.69 -0.65 -5.23
CA ASP A 239 -11.91 -1.47 -4.04
C ASP A 239 -11.13 -2.79 -4.14
N LEU A 240 -11.18 -3.44 -5.29
CA LEU A 240 -10.39 -4.65 -5.56
C LEU A 240 -8.89 -4.38 -5.45
N ALA A 241 -8.40 -3.28 -6.04
CA ALA A 241 -6.99 -2.89 -5.91
C ALA A 241 -6.59 -2.71 -4.45
N ALA A 242 -7.40 -1.99 -3.67
CA ALA A 242 -7.15 -1.75 -2.24
C ALA A 242 -7.22 -3.04 -1.42
N GLU A 243 -8.21 -3.92 -1.67
CA GLU A 243 -8.32 -5.23 -1.01
C GLU A 243 -7.08 -6.09 -1.29
N VAL A 244 -6.66 -6.15 -2.56
CA VAL A 244 -5.46 -6.91 -2.93
C VAL A 244 -4.23 -6.32 -2.26
N CYS A 245 -4.00 -5.00 -2.34
CA CYS A 245 -2.87 -4.35 -1.66
C CYS A 245 -2.86 -4.62 -0.16
N GLY A 246 -4.00 -4.49 0.53
CA GLY A 246 -4.13 -4.78 1.96
C GLY A 246 -3.93 -6.25 2.32
N SER A 247 -4.05 -7.17 1.35
CA SER A 247 -3.78 -8.59 1.58
C SER A 247 -2.31 -8.99 1.40
N LEU A 248 -1.49 -8.09 0.86
CA LEU A 248 -0.07 -8.37 0.56
C LEU A 248 0.79 -8.49 1.82
N ASP A 249 0.35 -7.96 2.95
CA ASP A 249 0.99 -8.11 4.26
C ASP A 249 0.85 -9.53 4.85
N ARG A 250 -0.09 -10.32 4.35
CA ARG A 250 -0.34 -11.70 4.79
C ARG A 250 0.62 -12.72 4.18
N GLU A 251 1.56 -12.28 3.35
CA GLU A 251 2.61 -13.15 2.85
C GLU A 251 3.50 -13.62 4.00
N THR A 252 3.62 -14.93 4.13
CA THR A 252 4.49 -15.52 5.15
C THR A 252 5.94 -15.19 4.82
N MET A 253 6.64 -14.59 5.77
CA MET A 253 8.09 -14.44 5.70
C MET A 253 8.74 -15.83 5.68
N PRO A 254 9.82 -16.03 4.87
CA PRO A 254 10.55 -17.30 4.87
C PRO A 254 10.99 -17.68 6.29
N PRO A 255 10.77 -18.95 6.72
CA PRO A 255 11.14 -19.41 8.06
C PRO A 255 12.62 -19.15 8.39
N GLU A 256 13.50 -19.37 7.42
CA GLU A 256 14.95 -19.18 7.58
C GLU A 256 15.29 -17.70 7.84
N LEU A 257 14.58 -16.76 7.20
CA LEU A 257 14.77 -15.32 7.47
C LEU A 257 14.28 -15.00 8.88
N ARG A 258 13.14 -15.53 9.29
CA ARG A 258 12.60 -15.34 10.64
C ARG A 258 13.56 -15.85 11.72
N GLU A 259 14.12 -17.06 11.55
CA GLU A 259 15.08 -17.64 12.48
C GLU A 259 16.36 -16.81 12.59
N ARG A 260 16.91 -16.35 11.46
CA ARG A 260 18.09 -15.46 11.44
C ARG A 260 17.85 -14.17 12.21
N LEU A 261 16.66 -13.58 12.06
CA LEU A 261 16.32 -12.32 12.71
C LEU A 261 16.13 -12.49 14.22
N LEU A 262 15.49 -13.56 14.67
CA LEU A 262 15.35 -13.89 16.09
C LEU A 262 16.71 -14.16 16.73
N ALA A 263 17.56 -14.94 16.07
CA ALA A 263 18.92 -15.18 16.55
C ALA A 263 19.76 -13.90 16.67
N ALA A 264 19.60 -12.97 15.72
CA ALA A 264 20.29 -11.68 15.75
C ALA A 264 19.78 -10.73 16.84
N ALA A 265 18.51 -10.88 17.25
CA ALA A 265 17.91 -10.14 18.37
C ALA A 265 18.32 -10.70 19.75
N GLY A 266 18.99 -11.83 19.79
CA GLY A 266 19.41 -12.49 21.03
C GLY A 266 18.27 -13.24 21.74
N ALA A 267 17.25 -13.67 20.98
CA ALA A 267 16.13 -14.46 21.46
C ALA A 267 16.41 -15.97 21.34
#